data_3639ad4655b2bbf814b9a696b00bf9e8
#
_entry.id   3639ad4655b2bbf814b9a696b00bf9e8
#
_cell.length_a   1.000
_cell.length_b   1.000
_cell.length_c   1.000
_cell.angle_alpha   90.00
_cell.angle_beta   90.00
_cell.angle_gamma   90.00
#
_symmetry.space_group_name_H-M   'P 1'
#
loop_
_entity.id
_entity.type
_entity.pdbx_description
1 polymer ?
#
loop_
_entity_poly.entity_id
_entity_poly.type
_entity_poly.pdbx_seq_one_letter_code
_entity_poly.pdbx_strand_id
1 'polypeptide(L)'
;MLRIYVDAATKGNPGESGGGIVYLTDQSRQQLHVPLGIVSNHEAEFKVLIEALKQAIANEDNQQTVLLHSDSKIVFQTIEKNYAKNEKYQPYLAEYQQLEKNFPLLLIKWLPESQNKAADMLARQALQKFYPNKK
;
A
#
# COMPACT_ATOMS: atom_id res chain seq x y z
N MET A 1 12.13 -12.62 -7.68
CA MET A 1 11.21 -11.48 -7.90
C MET A 1 10.26 -11.37 -6.71
N LEU A 2 10.05 -10.17 -6.21
CA LEU A 2 9.09 -9.91 -5.15
C LEU A 2 7.80 -9.36 -5.77
N ARG A 3 6.66 -9.95 -5.40
CA ARG A 3 5.33 -9.45 -5.81
C ARG A 3 4.56 -9.04 -4.58
N ILE A 4 4.01 -7.82 -4.62
CA ILE A 4 3.26 -7.27 -3.50
C ILE A 4 1.90 -6.79 -4.03
N TYR A 5 0.84 -7.06 -3.26
CA TYR A 5 -0.51 -6.56 -3.52
C TYR A 5 -0.96 -5.80 -2.28
N VAL A 6 -1.41 -4.57 -2.47
CA VAL A 6 -1.82 -3.72 -1.35
C VAL A 6 -3.24 -3.22 -1.54
N ASP A 7 -3.92 -2.99 -0.42
CA ASP A 7 -5.23 -2.33 -0.40
C ASP A 7 -5.42 -1.66 0.96
N ALA A 8 -6.36 -0.74 1.03
CA ALA A 8 -6.69 -0.02 2.25
C ALA A 8 -8.20 0.05 2.42
N ALA A 9 -8.65 0.04 3.67
CA ALA A 9 -10.05 0.20 4.03
C ALA A 9 -10.17 1.30 5.07
N THR A 10 -11.17 2.16 4.94
CA THR A 10 -11.38 3.32 5.79
C THR A 10 -12.81 3.35 6.31
N LYS A 11 -12.98 3.59 7.61
CA LYS A 11 -14.29 3.81 8.23
C LYS A 11 -14.63 5.30 8.18
N GLY A 12 -15.47 5.69 7.21
CA GLY A 12 -15.70 7.10 6.93
C GLY A 12 -14.61 7.70 6.06
N ASN A 13 -14.67 9.00 5.79
CA ASN A 13 -13.71 9.63 4.89
C ASN A 13 -13.55 11.12 5.25
N PRO A 14 -12.62 11.49 6.15
CA PRO A 14 -11.56 10.65 6.76
C PRO A 14 -12.09 9.74 7.87
N GLY A 15 -11.29 8.74 8.23
CA GLY A 15 -11.63 7.82 9.31
C GLY A 15 -10.49 6.88 9.63
N GLU A 16 -10.73 6.04 10.64
CA GLU A 16 -9.80 4.98 11.00
C GLU A 16 -9.57 4.08 9.80
N SER A 17 -8.29 3.77 9.51
CA SER A 17 -7.91 3.10 8.27
C SER A 17 -6.99 1.92 8.54
N GLY A 18 -7.21 0.83 7.81
CA GLY A 18 -6.40 -0.36 7.87
C GLY A 18 -5.87 -0.73 6.50
N GLY A 19 -4.66 -1.28 6.48
CA GLY A 19 -4.01 -1.74 5.27
C GLY A 19 -3.85 -3.24 5.23
N GLY A 20 -3.96 -3.80 4.02
CA GLY A 20 -3.70 -5.20 3.75
C GLY A 20 -2.57 -5.34 2.74
N ILE A 21 -1.65 -6.25 3.03
CA ILE A 21 -0.50 -6.50 2.18
C ILE A 21 -0.36 -8.00 1.95
N VAL A 22 -0.37 -8.42 0.68
CA VAL A 22 0.01 -9.77 0.28
C VAL A 22 1.43 -9.69 -0.26
N TYR A 23 2.34 -10.43 0.35
CA TYR A 23 3.78 -10.31 0.13
C TYR A 23 4.33 -11.67 -0.32
N LEU A 24 4.72 -11.77 -1.59
CA LEU A 24 5.08 -13.03 -2.23
C LEU A 24 6.55 -13.00 -2.65
N THR A 25 7.35 -13.85 -2.00
CA THR A 25 8.71 -14.14 -2.45
C THR A 25 8.72 -15.46 -3.20
N ASP A 26 9.88 -15.87 -3.73
CA ASP A 26 10.03 -17.18 -4.38
C ASP A 26 9.85 -18.33 -3.40
N GLN A 27 9.95 -18.06 -2.10
CA GLN A 27 9.94 -19.10 -1.05
C GLN A 27 8.77 -19.01 -0.08
N SER A 28 8.04 -17.89 -0.06
CA SER A 28 7.01 -17.69 0.95
C SER A 28 5.88 -16.80 0.48
N ARG A 29 4.75 -16.93 1.17
CA ARG A 29 3.60 -16.04 1.04
C ARG A 29 3.28 -15.51 2.43
N GLN A 30 3.31 -14.18 2.59
CA GLN A 30 2.95 -13.52 3.84
C GLN A 30 1.74 -12.64 3.64
N GLN A 31 0.91 -12.58 4.66
CA GLN A 31 -0.28 -11.73 4.69
C GLN A 31 -0.17 -10.81 5.89
N LEU A 32 -0.16 -9.50 5.63
CA LEU A 32 0.10 -8.51 6.66
C LEU A 32 -1.10 -7.59 6.85
N HIS A 33 -1.36 -7.25 8.12
CA HIS A 33 -2.35 -6.26 8.53
C HIS A 33 -1.60 -5.05 9.07
N VAL A 34 -1.96 -3.85 8.62
CA VAL A 34 -1.25 -2.64 9.00
C VAL A 34 -2.24 -1.58 9.47
N PRO A 35 -2.00 -0.95 10.66
CA PRO A 35 -2.79 0.22 11.05
C PRO A 35 -2.31 1.44 10.27
N LEU A 36 -3.23 2.23 9.74
CA LEU A 36 -2.89 3.39 8.93
C LEU A 36 -3.29 4.73 9.57
N GLY A 37 -3.96 4.68 10.74
CA GLY A 37 -4.39 5.88 11.44
C GLY A 37 -5.69 6.47 10.87
N ILE A 38 -5.96 7.71 11.22
CA ILE A 38 -7.17 8.41 10.78
C ILE A 38 -6.79 9.31 9.61
N VAL A 39 -7.19 8.90 8.41
CA VAL A 39 -6.86 9.59 7.15
C VAL A 39 -8.01 9.43 6.16
N SER A 40 -7.94 10.11 5.02
CA SER A 40 -8.88 9.90 3.93
C SER A 40 -8.61 8.55 3.25
N ASN A 41 -9.59 8.05 2.49
CA ASN A 41 -9.42 6.78 1.78
C ASN A 41 -8.24 6.80 0.82
N HIS A 42 -8.04 7.88 0.05
CA HIS A 42 -6.90 7.98 -0.87
C HIS A 42 -5.56 8.08 -0.13
N GLU A 43 -5.53 8.82 0.98
CA GLU A 43 -4.32 8.88 1.81
C GLU A 43 -3.97 7.50 2.37
N ALA A 44 -4.97 6.73 2.79
CA ALA A 44 -4.75 5.36 3.27
C ALA A 44 -4.14 4.47 2.18
N GLU A 45 -4.58 4.65 0.93
CA GLU A 45 -4.05 3.90 -0.20
C GLU A 45 -2.57 4.24 -0.47
N PHE A 46 -2.17 5.51 -0.33
CA PHE A 46 -0.75 5.89 -0.39
C PHE A 46 0.03 5.27 0.77
N LYS A 47 -0.52 5.34 1.99
CA LYS A 47 0.17 4.87 3.19
C LYS A 47 0.45 3.38 3.15
N VAL A 48 -0.50 2.56 2.71
CA VAL A 48 -0.28 1.11 2.65
C VAL A 48 0.80 0.74 1.63
N LEU A 49 0.85 1.44 0.51
CA LEU A 49 1.90 1.24 -0.49
C LEU A 49 3.26 1.57 0.10
N ILE A 50 3.37 2.69 0.81
CA ILE A 50 4.60 3.11 1.47
C ILE A 50 5.02 2.08 2.52
N GLU A 51 4.08 1.58 3.34
CA GLU A 51 4.38 0.56 4.34
C GLU A 51 4.89 -0.73 3.70
N ALA A 52 4.34 -1.11 2.55
CA ALA A 52 4.81 -2.29 1.82
C ALA A 52 6.26 -2.12 1.34
N LEU A 53 6.62 -0.95 0.86
CA LEU A 53 7.99 -0.67 0.44
C LEU A 53 8.96 -0.68 1.62
N LYS A 54 8.55 -0.12 2.75
CA LYS A 54 9.35 -0.17 3.99
C LYS A 54 9.58 -1.62 4.43
N GLN A 55 8.55 -2.46 4.31
CA GLN A 55 8.65 -3.87 4.66
C GLN A 55 9.66 -4.59 3.76
N ALA A 56 9.63 -4.31 2.46
CA ALA A 56 10.57 -4.91 1.52
C ALA A 56 12.02 -4.52 1.84
N ILE A 57 12.25 -3.27 2.22
CA ILE A 57 13.57 -2.79 2.62
C ILE A 57 14.00 -3.47 3.93
N ALA A 58 13.12 -3.52 4.92
CA ALA A 58 13.41 -4.15 6.21
C ALA A 58 13.74 -5.64 6.08
N ASN A 59 13.09 -6.32 5.14
CA ASN A 59 13.31 -7.74 4.87
C ASN A 59 14.51 -7.98 3.94
N GLU A 60 15.16 -6.92 3.47
CA GLU A 60 16.26 -6.99 2.49
C GLU A 60 15.83 -7.67 1.18
N ASP A 61 14.55 -7.53 0.82
CA ASP A 61 14.00 -8.06 -0.44
C ASP A 61 13.99 -7.03 -1.56
N ASN A 62 14.53 -5.85 -1.30
CA ASN A 62 14.49 -4.72 -2.24
C ASN A 62 15.55 -4.79 -3.35
N GLN A 63 16.52 -5.72 -3.27
CA GLN A 63 17.62 -5.82 -4.25
C GLN A 63 17.29 -6.71 -5.44
N GLN A 64 16.05 -6.93 -5.70
CA GLN A 64 15.53 -7.72 -6.82
C GLN A 64 14.44 -6.92 -7.53
N THR A 65 13.92 -7.44 -8.63
CA THR A 65 12.76 -6.83 -9.27
C THR A 65 11.57 -6.91 -8.31
N VAL A 66 10.93 -5.77 -8.07
CA VAL A 66 9.75 -5.69 -7.20
C VAL A 66 8.57 -5.20 -8.02
N LEU A 67 7.49 -5.99 -8.03
CA LEU A 67 6.21 -5.61 -8.65
C LEU A 67 5.21 -5.33 -7.54
N LEU A 68 4.74 -4.10 -7.45
CA LEU A 68 3.75 -3.71 -6.45
C LEU A 68 2.44 -3.34 -7.14
N HIS A 69 1.36 -4.00 -6.73
CA HIS A 69 0.04 -3.87 -7.34
C HIS A 69 -0.91 -3.10 -6.44
N SER A 70 -1.63 -2.14 -7.00
CA SER A 70 -2.66 -1.38 -6.31
C SER A 70 -3.88 -1.23 -7.21
N ASP A 71 -5.08 -1.23 -6.64
CA ASP A 71 -6.29 -0.94 -7.39
C ASP A 71 -6.67 0.54 -7.34
N SER A 72 -5.87 1.38 -6.70
CA SER A 72 -6.09 2.82 -6.62
C SER A 72 -5.54 3.52 -7.86
N LYS A 73 -6.44 4.04 -8.69
CA LYS A 73 -6.03 4.82 -9.87
C LYS A 73 -5.31 6.10 -9.48
N ILE A 74 -5.76 6.75 -8.39
CA ILE A 74 -5.14 8.00 -7.89
C ILE A 74 -3.67 7.76 -7.53
N VAL A 75 -3.40 6.71 -6.77
CA VAL A 75 -2.03 6.36 -6.36
C VAL A 75 -1.18 6.04 -7.59
N PHE A 76 -1.70 5.14 -8.44
CA PHE A 76 -0.99 4.72 -9.64
C PHE A 76 -0.64 5.90 -10.54
N GLN A 77 -1.63 6.76 -10.84
CA GLN A 77 -1.44 7.90 -11.72
C GLN A 77 -0.46 8.93 -11.13
N THR A 78 -0.54 9.18 -9.82
CA THR A 78 0.36 10.10 -9.14
C THR A 78 1.81 9.64 -9.28
N ILE A 79 2.05 8.34 -9.06
CA ILE A 79 3.40 7.77 -9.17
C ILE A 79 3.87 7.78 -10.63
N GLU A 80 3.02 7.36 -11.57
CA GLU A 80 3.38 7.31 -12.99
C GLU A 80 3.72 8.70 -13.55
N LYS A 81 2.95 9.72 -13.16
CA LYS A 81 3.19 11.09 -13.59
C LYS A 81 4.30 11.77 -12.80
N ASN A 82 4.70 11.18 -11.68
CA ASN A 82 5.68 11.75 -10.76
C ASN A 82 5.27 13.16 -10.31
N TYR A 83 3.97 13.37 -10.09
CA TYR A 83 3.38 14.66 -9.78
C TYR A 83 2.08 14.51 -9.01
N ALA A 84 1.90 15.32 -7.97
CA ALA A 84 0.66 15.40 -7.20
C ALA A 84 0.14 16.83 -7.22
N LYS A 85 -1.01 17.05 -7.88
CA LYS A 85 -1.67 18.35 -7.90
C LYS A 85 -2.26 18.68 -6.52
N ASN A 86 -2.85 17.69 -5.86
CA ASN A 86 -3.44 17.86 -4.53
C ASN A 86 -2.32 17.92 -3.50
N GLU A 87 -2.27 19.02 -2.74
CA GLU A 87 -1.24 19.22 -1.72
C GLU A 87 -1.22 18.13 -0.66
N LYS A 88 -2.37 17.51 -0.37
CA LYS A 88 -2.46 16.41 0.60
C LYS A 88 -1.65 15.19 0.18
N TYR A 89 -1.46 14.98 -1.12
CA TYR A 89 -0.75 13.80 -1.63
C TYR A 89 0.73 14.06 -1.87
N GLN A 90 1.15 15.32 -1.89
CA GLN A 90 2.55 15.70 -2.14
C GLN A 90 3.53 15.07 -1.15
N PRO A 91 3.25 15.06 0.18
CA PRO A 91 4.15 14.40 1.13
C PRO A 91 4.29 12.90 0.88
N TYR A 92 3.21 12.23 0.48
CA TYR A 92 3.26 10.80 0.18
C TYR A 92 4.11 10.51 -1.06
N LEU A 93 3.94 11.32 -2.10
CA LEU A 93 4.77 11.20 -3.31
C LEU A 93 6.24 11.42 -2.98
N ALA A 94 6.55 12.43 -2.17
CA ALA A 94 7.92 12.71 -1.75
C ALA A 94 8.52 11.54 -0.98
N GLU A 95 7.76 10.94 -0.07
CA GLU A 95 8.22 9.76 0.69
C GLU A 95 8.43 8.56 -0.25
N TYR A 96 7.50 8.34 -1.18
CA TYR A 96 7.64 7.29 -2.20
C TYR A 96 8.94 7.48 -2.98
N GLN A 97 9.22 8.69 -3.44
CA GLN A 97 10.41 8.99 -4.23
C GLN A 97 11.70 8.68 -3.47
N GLN A 98 11.72 8.95 -2.16
CA GLN A 98 12.88 8.61 -1.33
C GLN A 98 13.03 7.10 -1.18
N LEU A 99 11.93 6.37 -0.97
CA LEU A 99 11.97 4.92 -0.82
C LEU A 99 12.37 4.23 -2.13
N GLU A 100 11.89 4.73 -3.26
CA GLU A 100 12.17 4.17 -4.58
C GLU A 100 13.67 4.08 -4.86
N LYS A 101 14.45 5.00 -4.33
CA LYS A 101 15.92 5.03 -4.51
C LYS A 101 16.60 3.78 -3.96
N ASN A 102 15.93 3.04 -3.08
CA ASN A 102 16.48 1.81 -2.49
C ASN A 102 16.20 0.57 -3.33
N PHE A 103 15.56 0.72 -4.49
CA PHE A 103 15.15 -0.39 -5.35
C PHE A 103 15.83 -0.27 -6.70
N PRO A 104 16.61 -1.29 -7.14
CA PRO A 104 17.16 -1.30 -8.50
C PRO A 104 16.10 -1.28 -9.57
N LEU A 105 14.98 -1.98 -9.35
CA LEU A 105 13.86 -1.99 -10.28
C LEU A 105 12.56 -2.19 -9.52
N LEU A 106 11.79 -1.11 -9.40
CA LEU A 106 10.48 -1.10 -8.77
C LEU A 106 9.43 -0.70 -9.81
N LEU A 107 8.46 -1.59 -10.04
CA LEU A 107 7.37 -1.35 -10.97
C LEU A 107 6.06 -1.32 -10.20
N ILE A 108 5.33 -0.21 -10.33
CA ILE A 108 3.99 -0.08 -9.76
C ILE A 108 3.01 -0.46 -10.86
N LYS A 109 2.06 -1.34 -10.53
CA LYS A 109 1.06 -1.82 -11.48
C LYS A 109 -0.34 -1.57 -10.94
N TRP A 110 -1.22 -1.11 -11.80
CA TRP A 110 -2.63 -0.99 -11.46
C TRP A 110 -3.36 -2.27 -11.87
N LEU A 111 -4.33 -2.71 -11.04
CA LEU A 111 -5.24 -3.80 -11.38
C LEU A 111 -6.63 -3.44 -10.86
N PRO A 112 -7.70 -4.01 -11.45
CA PRO A 112 -9.06 -3.75 -10.96
C PRO A 112 -9.28 -4.40 -9.60
N GLU A 113 -10.21 -3.84 -8.82
CA GLU A 113 -10.59 -4.33 -7.50
C GLU A 113 -10.88 -5.83 -7.48
N SER A 114 -11.57 -6.31 -8.52
CA SER A 114 -11.93 -7.73 -8.64
C SER A 114 -10.72 -8.66 -8.65
N GLN A 115 -9.54 -8.14 -8.95
CA GLN A 115 -8.29 -8.90 -8.98
C GLN A 115 -7.41 -8.64 -7.75
N ASN A 116 -7.90 -7.86 -6.77
CA ASN A 116 -7.15 -7.50 -5.57
C ASN A 116 -7.88 -7.93 -4.28
N LYS A 117 -8.66 -8.99 -4.35
CA LYS A 117 -9.56 -9.40 -3.26
C LYS A 117 -8.83 -9.83 -1.99
N ALA A 118 -7.69 -10.48 -2.12
CA ALA A 118 -6.93 -10.94 -0.95
C ALA A 118 -6.44 -9.74 -0.13
N ALA A 119 -5.88 -8.72 -0.79
CA ALA A 119 -5.43 -7.50 -0.11
C ALA A 119 -6.61 -6.73 0.48
N ASP A 120 -7.75 -6.68 -0.22
CA ASP A 120 -8.98 -6.05 0.28
C ASP A 120 -9.46 -6.72 1.56
N MET A 121 -9.50 -8.05 1.59
CA MET A 121 -9.90 -8.79 2.77
C MET A 121 -8.99 -8.48 3.96
N LEU A 122 -7.68 -8.46 3.73
CA LEU A 122 -6.71 -8.13 4.78
C LEU A 122 -6.88 -6.71 5.29
N ALA A 123 -7.18 -5.75 4.41
CA ALA A 123 -7.42 -4.37 4.80
C ALA A 123 -8.63 -4.25 5.72
N ARG A 124 -9.72 -4.94 5.39
CA ARG A 124 -10.93 -4.97 6.23
C ARG A 124 -10.66 -5.66 7.57
N GLN A 125 -9.91 -6.75 7.56
CA GLN A 125 -9.49 -7.44 8.79
C GLN A 125 -8.62 -6.53 9.65
N ALA A 126 -7.74 -5.72 9.04
CA ALA A 126 -6.91 -4.76 9.75
C ALA A 126 -7.76 -3.74 10.51
N LEU A 127 -8.85 -3.26 9.91
CA LEU A 127 -9.78 -2.36 10.61
C LEU A 127 -10.34 -3.01 11.87
N GLN A 128 -10.78 -4.26 11.79
CA GLN A 128 -11.32 -4.97 12.94
C GLN A 128 -10.25 -5.24 13.99
N LYS A 129 -9.05 -5.56 13.56
CA LYS A 129 -7.94 -5.91 14.45
C LYS A 129 -7.44 -4.70 15.23
N PHE A 130 -7.24 -3.56 14.56
CA PHE A 130 -6.62 -2.38 15.17
C PHE A 130 -7.63 -1.36 15.68
N TYR A 131 -8.83 -1.36 15.11
CA TYR A 131 -9.89 -0.38 15.43
C TYR A 131 -11.23 -1.10 15.63
N PRO A 132 -11.34 -1.99 16.63
CA PRO A 132 -12.58 -2.73 16.84
C PRO A 132 -13.72 -1.80 17.24
N ASN A 133 -14.94 -2.17 16.85
CA ASN A 133 -16.13 -1.42 17.26
C ASN A 133 -16.29 -1.53 18.78
N LYS A 134 -16.35 -0.39 19.46
CA LYS A 134 -16.68 -0.33 20.87
C LYS A 134 -18.20 -0.30 21.03
N LYS A 135 -18.74 -1.18 21.83
CA LYS A 135 -20.14 -1.13 22.23
C LYS A 135 -20.27 -0.53 23.60
#